data_8886cc00d855f037a1d3ceb01de87f3c
#
_entry.id   8886cc00d855f037a1d3ceb01de87f3c
#
_cell.length_a   1.000
_cell.length_b   1.000
_cell.length_c   1.000
_cell.angle_alpha   90.00
_cell.angle_beta   90.00
_cell.angle_gamma   90.00
#
_symmetry.space_group_name_H-M   'P 1'
#
loop_
_entity.id
_entity.type
_entity.pdbx_description
1 polymer ?
#
loop_
_entity_poly.entity_id
_entity_poly.type
_entity_poly.pdbx_seq_one_letter_code
_entity_poly.pdbx_strand_id
1 'polypeptide(L)'
;EQVVVLIHCGSRGLGHQTCNDYLRRIEEEHDDLLAQLPDRELAAAPAGSDLAREYYGAMCACINFAWVNRQLIMHRTREVFADVFDRSPREMEMELLYDVAHNIAKREVHETSAGEKELFVHRKGATRAFPAGHPEVPTTYRDTGQPVIIPGSMGAGSYVLSGGEHSLSETFGSTAHGAGRLMSRTQAKDEFWGGDVQDDLRDQQKVYVKASSGATIAEEAPGVYKDIDEVV
;
A
#
# COMPACT_ATOMS: atom_id res chain seq x y z
N GLU A 1 -6.70 -21.22 -16.48
CA GLU A 1 -7.12 -20.15 -15.51
C GLU A 1 -6.40 -20.40 -14.20
N GLN A 2 -5.98 -19.32 -13.54
CA GLN A 2 -5.31 -19.38 -12.25
C GLN A 2 -6.11 -18.55 -11.23
N VAL A 3 -6.31 -19.10 -10.03
CA VAL A 3 -6.90 -18.35 -8.91
C VAL A 3 -5.78 -17.62 -8.18
N VAL A 4 -5.99 -16.34 -7.91
CA VAL A 4 -5.06 -15.51 -7.14
C VAL A 4 -5.74 -14.95 -5.90
N VAL A 5 -4.96 -14.74 -4.85
CA VAL A 5 -5.42 -14.10 -3.60
C VAL A 5 -4.60 -12.85 -3.37
N LEU A 6 -5.26 -11.71 -3.23
CA LEU A 6 -4.63 -10.45 -2.87
C LEU A 6 -5.02 -10.09 -1.43
N ILE A 7 -4.01 -9.83 -0.59
CA ILE A 7 -4.18 -9.40 0.79
C ILE A 7 -3.74 -7.95 0.92
N HIS A 8 -4.67 -7.04 1.24
CA HIS A 8 -4.38 -5.63 1.47
C HIS A 8 -4.63 -5.28 2.94
N CYS A 9 -3.58 -5.35 3.76
CA CYS A 9 -3.66 -5.10 5.18
C CYS A 9 -2.35 -4.51 5.71
N GLY A 10 -2.41 -3.73 6.78
CA GLY A 10 -1.27 -3.03 7.37
C GLY A 10 -1.14 -3.24 8.87
N SER A 11 -0.55 -2.26 9.57
CA SER A 11 -0.32 -2.25 11.01
C SER A 11 -1.57 -1.97 11.84
N ARG A 12 -2.71 -1.76 11.21
CA ARG A 12 -4.00 -1.49 11.84
C ARG A 12 -3.94 -0.28 12.79
N GLY A 13 -4.64 -0.35 13.91
CA GLY A 13 -4.67 0.72 14.92
C GLY A 13 -3.30 1.07 15.51
N LEU A 14 -2.35 0.13 15.55
CA LEU A 14 -1.02 0.38 16.10
C LEU A 14 -0.29 1.50 15.32
N GLY A 15 -0.16 1.34 14.01
CA GLY A 15 0.54 2.35 13.19
C GLY A 15 -0.20 3.67 13.10
N HIS A 16 -1.54 3.64 13.08
CA HIS A 16 -2.34 4.86 13.09
C HIS A 16 -2.13 5.64 14.40
N GLN A 17 -2.19 4.98 15.55
CA GLN A 17 -1.95 5.63 16.84
C GLN A 17 -0.52 6.16 16.95
N THR A 18 0.47 5.35 16.57
CA THR A 18 1.88 5.78 16.56
C THR A 18 2.08 7.03 15.69
N CYS A 19 1.52 7.05 14.49
CA CYS A 19 1.60 8.22 13.60
C CYS A 19 1.01 9.46 14.27
N ASN A 20 -0.18 9.37 14.85
CA ASN A 20 -0.85 10.49 15.51
C ASN A 20 -0.07 11.00 16.73
N ASP A 21 0.53 10.10 17.51
CA ASP A 21 1.29 10.49 18.69
C ASP A 21 2.58 11.23 18.33
N TYR A 22 3.30 10.76 17.31
CA TYR A 22 4.50 11.44 16.83
C TYR A 22 4.19 12.72 16.04
N LEU A 23 3.09 12.75 15.29
CA LEU A 23 2.65 13.96 14.60
C LEU A 23 2.44 15.11 15.60
N ARG A 24 1.74 14.85 16.71
CA ARG A 24 1.55 15.85 17.78
C ARG A 24 2.87 16.32 18.38
N ARG A 25 3.80 15.40 18.68
CA ARG A 25 5.13 15.76 19.18
C ARG A 25 5.93 16.60 18.19
N ILE A 26 5.88 16.26 16.90
CA ILE A 26 6.54 17.02 15.84
C ILE A 26 5.95 18.43 15.75
N GLU A 27 4.62 18.56 15.82
CA GLU A 27 3.93 19.84 15.82
C GLU A 27 4.32 20.69 17.04
N GLU A 28 4.44 20.10 18.23
CA GLU A 28 4.82 20.80 19.46
C GLU A 28 6.29 21.22 19.47
N GLU A 29 7.20 20.43 18.94
CA GLU A 29 8.65 20.70 18.96
C GLU A 29 9.12 21.54 17.76
N HIS A 30 8.36 21.59 16.66
CA HIS A 30 8.73 22.23 15.39
C HIS A 30 7.57 23.06 14.79
N ASP A 31 6.86 23.83 15.60
CA ASP A 31 5.70 24.66 15.18
C ASP A 31 6.07 25.74 14.17
N ASP A 32 7.26 26.31 14.28
CA ASP A 32 7.82 27.29 13.35
C ASP A 32 8.06 26.71 11.94
N LEU A 33 8.45 25.44 11.86
CA LEU A 33 8.60 24.73 10.60
C LEU A 33 7.23 24.40 10.01
N LEU A 34 6.29 23.95 10.84
CA LEU A 34 4.92 23.64 10.44
C LEU A 34 4.20 24.86 9.85
N ALA A 35 4.41 26.04 10.39
CA ALA A 35 3.80 27.29 9.90
C ALA A 35 4.21 27.64 8.45
N GLN A 36 5.28 27.05 7.92
CA GLN A 36 5.77 27.24 6.56
C GLN A 36 5.25 26.17 5.58
N LEU A 37 4.56 25.15 6.07
CA LEU A 37 4.08 24.04 5.24
C LEU A 37 2.65 24.31 4.75
N PRO A 38 2.31 23.89 3.53
CA PRO A 38 0.98 24.11 2.95
C PRO A 38 -0.10 23.24 3.59
N ASP A 39 0.29 22.14 4.25
CA ASP A 39 -0.61 21.19 4.88
C ASP A 39 0.02 20.67 6.18
N ARG A 40 -0.79 20.54 7.20
CA ARG A 40 -0.43 20.02 8.51
C ARG A 40 0.03 18.56 8.46
N GLU A 41 -0.50 17.77 7.54
CA GLU A 41 -0.09 16.37 7.32
C GLU A 41 1.36 16.24 6.81
N LEU A 42 1.98 17.36 6.38
CA LEU A 42 3.38 17.44 5.98
C LEU A 42 4.32 17.79 7.14
N ALA A 43 3.87 17.76 8.38
CA ALA A 43 4.70 18.04 9.54
C ALA A 43 6.01 17.25 9.48
N ALA A 44 7.12 17.93 9.73
CA ALA A 44 8.46 17.40 9.54
C ALA A 44 9.35 17.69 10.75
N ALA A 45 10.26 16.77 11.04
CA ALA A 45 11.34 16.97 12.01
C ALA A 45 12.70 16.88 11.28
N PRO A 46 13.70 17.64 11.70
CA PRO A 46 15.06 17.53 11.13
C PRO A 46 15.58 16.09 11.23
N ALA A 47 16.06 15.54 10.14
CA ALA A 47 16.46 14.12 10.04
C ALA A 47 17.53 13.69 11.08
N GLY A 48 18.36 14.61 11.58
CA GLY A 48 19.35 14.38 12.61
C GLY A 48 18.86 14.50 14.05
N SER A 49 17.59 14.93 14.28
CA SER A 49 17.04 15.12 15.62
C SER A 49 16.75 13.80 16.33
N ASP A 50 16.67 13.86 17.68
CA ASP A 50 16.28 12.70 18.48
C ASP A 50 14.84 12.28 18.17
N LEU A 51 13.94 13.23 18.02
CA LEU A 51 12.54 12.99 17.66
C LEU A 51 12.41 12.26 16.32
N ALA A 52 13.17 12.66 15.29
CA ALA A 52 13.17 11.99 14.00
C ALA A 52 13.67 10.53 14.11
N ARG A 53 14.69 10.28 14.92
CA ARG A 53 15.23 8.91 15.16
C ARG A 53 14.21 8.03 15.90
N GLU A 54 13.57 8.59 16.95
CA GLU A 54 12.53 7.88 17.71
C GLU A 54 11.33 7.53 16.80
N TYR A 55 10.85 8.51 16.03
CA TYR A 55 9.74 8.28 15.10
C TYR A 55 10.08 7.22 14.05
N TYR A 56 11.27 7.29 13.46
CA TYR A 56 11.72 6.29 12.49
C TYR A 56 11.75 4.89 13.08
N GLY A 57 12.26 4.74 14.30
CA GLY A 57 12.27 3.46 15.03
C GLY A 57 10.86 2.92 15.30
N ALA A 58 9.95 3.78 15.77
CA ALA A 58 8.56 3.42 16.02
C ALA A 58 7.81 3.05 14.71
N MET A 59 8.05 3.78 13.63
CA MET A 59 7.53 3.45 12.30
C MET A 59 8.03 2.08 11.83
N CYS A 60 9.32 1.79 11.97
CA CYS A 60 9.88 0.48 11.61
C CYS A 60 9.24 -0.66 12.41
N ALA A 61 8.97 -0.47 13.70
CA ALA A 61 8.24 -1.45 14.52
C ALA A 61 6.83 -1.69 14.00
N CYS A 62 6.09 -0.64 13.63
CA CYS A 62 4.76 -0.75 13.03
C CYS A 62 4.79 -1.45 11.66
N ILE A 63 5.81 -1.22 10.86
CA ILE A 63 6.01 -1.88 9.57
C ILE A 63 6.26 -3.38 9.76
N ASN A 64 7.13 -3.74 10.70
CA ASN A 64 7.37 -5.15 11.04
C ASN A 64 6.10 -5.85 11.54
N PHE A 65 5.30 -5.17 12.37
CA PHE A 65 3.99 -5.66 12.75
C PHE A 65 3.09 -5.90 11.53
N ALA A 66 3.05 -4.96 10.58
CA ALA A 66 2.25 -5.11 9.36
C ALA A 66 2.70 -6.31 8.51
N TRP A 67 4.01 -6.56 8.40
CA TRP A 67 4.54 -7.75 7.73
C TRP A 67 4.07 -9.04 8.40
N VAL A 68 4.22 -9.15 9.71
CA VAL A 68 3.76 -10.31 10.48
C VAL A 68 2.24 -10.49 10.34
N ASN A 69 1.46 -9.41 10.39
CA ASN A 69 0.01 -9.46 10.23
C ASN A 69 -0.39 -10.05 8.86
N ARG A 70 0.24 -9.61 7.76
CA ARG A 70 -0.03 -10.19 6.43
C ARG A 70 0.40 -11.64 6.32
N GLN A 71 1.53 -12.03 6.93
CA GLN A 71 1.98 -13.42 6.97
C GLN A 71 0.97 -14.31 7.70
N LEU A 72 0.42 -13.86 8.83
CA LEU A 72 -0.61 -14.57 9.55
C LEU A 72 -1.92 -14.70 8.75
N ILE A 73 -2.34 -13.62 8.07
CA ILE A 73 -3.52 -13.65 7.19
C ILE A 73 -3.30 -14.66 6.05
N MET A 74 -2.13 -14.63 5.41
CA MET A 74 -1.78 -15.57 4.35
C MET A 74 -1.79 -17.04 4.87
N HIS A 75 -1.25 -17.28 6.06
CA HIS A 75 -1.28 -18.60 6.68
C HIS A 75 -2.74 -19.08 6.88
N ARG A 76 -3.59 -18.24 7.46
CA ARG A 76 -5.01 -18.55 7.65
C ARG A 76 -5.76 -18.77 6.33
N THR A 77 -5.45 -17.98 5.33
CA THR A 77 -6.01 -18.17 3.98
C THR A 77 -5.65 -19.55 3.44
N ARG A 78 -4.39 -19.97 3.57
CA ARG A 78 -3.94 -21.31 3.15
C ARG A 78 -4.64 -22.44 3.90
N GLU A 79 -4.88 -22.28 5.21
CA GLU A 79 -5.66 -23.24 6.00
C GLU A 79 -7.09 -23.38 5.46
N VAL A 80 -7.77 -22.25 5.21
CA VAL A 80 -9.14 -22.25 4.65
C VAL A 80 -9.19 -22.94 3.28
N PHE A 81 -8.22 -22.67 2.41
CA PHE A 81 -8.14 -23.36 1.11
C PHE A 81 -7.91 -24.86 1.27
N ALA A 82 -7.03 -25.26 2.19
CA ALA A 82 -6.80 -26.67 2.47
C ALA A 82 -8.06 -27.38 2.95
N ASP A 83 -8.81 -26.75 3.84
CA ASP A 83 -10.06 -27.30 4.36
C ASP A 83 -11.16 -27.38 3.29
N VAL A 84 -11.26 -26.38 2.41
CA VAL A 84 -12.30 -26.34 1.36
C VAL A 84 -12.03 -27.32 0.24
N PHE A 85 -10.77 -27.49 -0.17
CA PHE A 85 -10.40 -28.30 -1.34
C PHE A 85 -9.85 -29.68 -0.99
N ASP A 86 -9.73 -30.00 0.30
CA ASP A 86 -9.11 -31.25 0.81
C ASP A 86 -7.74 -31.50 0.18
N ARG A 87 -6.92 -30.46 0.07
CA ARG A 87 -5.58 -30.47 -0.52
C ARG A 87 -4.65 -29.56 0.27
N SER A 88 -3.41 -29.96 0.42
CA SER A 88 -2.41 -29.10 1.05
C SER A 88 -2.11 -27.85 0.20
N PRO A 89 -1.71 -26.72 0.81
CA PRO A 89 -1.29 -25.52 0.08
C PRO A 89 -0.16 -25.78 -0.93
N ARG A 90 0.72 -26.74 -0.64
CA ARG A 90 1.80 -27.17 -1.54
C ARG A 90 1.28 -27.87 -2.80
N GLU A 91 0.30 -28.75 -2.66
CA GLU A 91 -0.33 -29.42 -3.80
C GLU A 91 -1.16 -28.48 -4.67
N MET A 92 -1.60 -27.35 -4.10
CA MET A 92 -2.30 -26.28 -4.81
C MET A 92 -1.34 -25.18 -5.33
N GLU A 93 -0.04 -25.34 -5.11
CA GLU A 93 0.99 -24.37 -5.52
C GLU A 93 0.71 -22.95 -5.02
N MET A 94 0.21 -22.81 -3.77
CA MET A 94 -0.12 -21.53 -3.15
C MET A 94 1.15 -20.80 -2.68
N GLU A 95 1.87 -20.23 -3.61
CA GLU A 95 3.11 -19.49 -3.36
C GLU A 95 2.85 -18.01 -3.18
N LEU A 96 3.73 -17.33 -2.44
CA LEU A 96 3.72 -15.88 -2.32
C LEU A 96 4.40 -15.27 -3.53
N LEU A 97 3.65 -14.54 -4.34
CA LEU A 97 4.24 -13.76 -5.43
C LEU A 97 5.12 -12.64 -4.88
N TYR A 98 4.55 -11.72 -4.12
CA TYR A 98 5.28 -10.59 -3.54
C TYR A 98 4.54 -9.99 -2.34
N ASP A 99 5.29 -9.34 -1.44
CA ASP A 99 4.74 -8.54 -0.35
C ASP A 99 5.40 -7.15 -0.34
N VAL A 100 4.60 -6.09 -0.32
CA VAL A 100 5.07 -4.71 -0.43
C VAL A 100 4.32 -3.80 0.54
N ALA A 101 5.00 -2.75 1.03
CA ALA A 101 4.39 -1.69 1.83
C ALA A 101 4.28 -0.41 1.00
N HIS A 102 3.15 0.32 1.15
CA HIS A 102 2.85 1.56 0.43
C HIS A 102 2.65 2.78 1.37
N ASN A 103 2.91 2.63 2.66
CA ASN A 103 2.95 3.69 3.66
C ASN A 103 4.21 3.48 4.51
N ILE A 104 5.34 4.00 4.04
CA ILE A 104 6.67 3.73 4.60
C ILE A 104 7.64 4.83 4.21
N ALA A 105 8.62 5.11 5.08
CA ALA A 105 9.84 5.80 4.70
C ALA A 105 11.02 4.83 4.73
N LYS A 106 11.85 4.85 3.70
CA LYS A 106 13.08 4.04 3.62
C LYS A 106 14.29 4.94 3.44
N ARG A 107 15.39 4.56 4.07
CA ARG A 107 16.71 5.12 3.75
C ARG A 107 17.21 4.45 2.50
N GLU A 108 17.45 5.24 1.47
CA GLU A 108 17.86 4.76 0.15
C GLU A 108 18.92 5.71 -0.40
N VAL A 109 19.84 5.19 -1.20
CA VAL A 109 20.87 6.00 -1.88
C VAL A 109 20.39 6.27 -3.30
N HIS A 110 20.32 7.52 -3.65
CA HIS A 110 19.87 7.97 -4.99
C HIS A 110 20.81 9.01 -5.58
N GLU A 111 20.94 8.98 -6.89
CA GLU A 111 21.58 10.05 -7.65
C GLU A 111 20.69 11.29 -7.67
N THR A 112 21.28 12.44 -7.39
CA THR A 112 20.59 13.75 -7.37
C THR A 112 21.38 14.76 -8.18
N SER A 113 20.82 15.95 -8.42
CA SER A 113 21.55 17.06 -9.07
C SER A 113 22.82 17.50 -8.32
N ALA A 114 22.94 17.11 -7.04
CA ALA A 114 24.09 17.39 -6.18
C ALA A 114 24.95 16.13 -5.90
N GLY A 115 24.87 15.11 -6.78
CA GLY A 115 25.52 13.82 -6.67
C GLY A 115 24.73 12.81 -5.83
N GLU A 116 25.35 11.66 -5.57
CA GLU A 116 24.78 10.58 -4.80
C GLU A 116 24.52 11.01 -3.35
N LYS A 117 23.31 10.74 -2.86
CA LYS A 117 22.88 11.06 -1.50
C LYS A 117 22.04 9.95 -0.87
N GLU A 118 22.22 9.74 0.43
CA GLU A 118 21.31 8.97 1.25
C GLU A 118 20.08 9.83 1.59
N LEU A 119 18.90 9.36 1.24
CA LEU A 119 17.63 10.06 1.41
C LEU A 119 16.63 9.20 2.20
N PHE A 120 15.72 9.86 2.92
CA PHE A 120 14.50 9.22 3.41
C PHE A 120 13.43 9.32 2.32
N VAL A 121 13.22 8.25 1.58
CA VAL A 121 12.19 8.20 0.52
C VAL A 121 10.86 7.82 1.14
N HIS A 122 9.96 8.81 1.24
CA HIS A 122 8.62 8.63 1.79
C HIS A 122 7.66 8.16 0.70
N ARG A 123 7.02 7.02 0.92
CA ARG A 123 5.97 6.48 0.05
C ARG A 123 4.68 6.39 0.83
N LYS A 124 3.71 7.26 0.52
CA LYS A 124 2.35 7.24 1.06
C LYS A 124 1.39 7.09 -0.12
N GLY A 125 0.72 5.95 -0.20
CA GLY A 125 -0.06 5.61 -1.39
C GLY A 125 0.82 5.39 -2.63
N ALA A 126 2.06 5.00 -2.43
CA ALA A 126 3.03 4.65 -3.45
C ALA A 126 3.83 3.43 -3.00
N THR A 127 4.36 2.67 -3.94
CA THR A 127 5.23 1.52 -3.66
C THR A 127 6.60 1.70 -4.28
N ARG A 128 7.57 0.94 -3.79
CA ARG A 128 8.89 0.85 -4.42
C ARG A 128 8.80 0.06 -5.71
N ALA A 129 9.45 0.56 -6.76
CA ALA A 129 9.43 0.01 -8.12
C ALA A 129 10.82 0.07 -8.76
N PHE A 130 11.79 -0.61 -8.15
CA PHE A 130 13.15 -0.64 -8.66
C PHE A 130 13.25 -1.43 -9.98
N PRO A 131 14.05 -0.95 -10.94
CA PRO A 131 14.19 -1.58 -12.26
C PRO A 131 14.94 -2.90 -12.19
N ALA A 132 14.91 -3.63 -13.28
CA ALA A 132 15.75 -4.81 -13.49
C ALA A 132 17.24 -4.51 -13.23
N GLY A 133 17.95 -5.48 -12.66
CA GLY A 133 19.37 -5.36 -12.33
C GLY A 133 19.66 -4.65 -11.01
N HIS A 134 18.72 -3.94 -10.40
CA HIS A 134 18.96 -3.24 -9.15
C HIS A 134 19.30 -4.22 -8.00
N PRO A 135 20.37 -3.97 -7.21
CA PRO A 135 20.87 -4.93 -6.21
C PRO A 135 19.87 -5.25 -5.09
N GLU A 136 18.98 -4.33 -4.76
CA GLU A 136 17.94 -4.54 -3.75
C GLU A 136 16.69 -5.27 -4.27
N VAL A 137 16.58 -5.54 -5.56
CA VAL A 137 15.52 -6.40 -6.10
C VAL A 137 15.85 -7.86 -5.75
N PRO A 138 14.90 -8.62 -5.18
CA PRO A 138 15.11 -10.03 -4.87
C PRO A 138 15.65 -10.81 -6.09
N THR A 139 16.52 -11.78 -5.85
CA THR A 139 17.19 -12.53 -6.93
C THR A 139 16.20 -13.13 -7.92
N THR A 140 15.07 -13.62 -7.43
CA THR A 140 13.98 -14.19 -8.27
C THR A 140 13.42 -13.19 -9.31
N TYR A 141 13.47 -11.89 -9.01
CA TYR A 141 12.92 -10.83 -9.86
C TYR A 141 13.99 -9.90 -10.44
N ARG A 142 15.26 -10.21 -10.22
CA ARG A 142 16.36 -9.30 -10.62
C ARG A 142 16.39 -9.01 -12.11
N ASP A 143 16.06 -9.97 -12.90
CA ASP A 143 16.08 -9.83 -14.36
C ASP A 143 14.82 -9.13 -14.92
N THR A 144 13.73 -9.06 -14.14
CA THR A 144 12.46 -8.48 -14.57
C THR A 144 12.12 -7.16 -13.90
N GLY A 145 12.80 -6.81 -12.79
CA GLY A 145 12.48 -5.68 -11.93
C GLY A 145 11.57 -6.05 -10.77
N GLN A 146 11.45 -5.14 -9.82
CA GLN A 146 10.67 -5.33 -8.60
C GLN A 146 9.18 -5.47 -8.93
N PRO A 147 8.48 -6.51 -8.44
CA PRO A 147 7.04 -6.61 -8.62
C PRO A 147 6.30 -5.45 -7.97
N VAL A 148 5.37 -4.88 -8.71
CA VAL A 148 4.48 -3.79 -8.31
C VAL A 148 3.06 -4.30 -8.36
N ILE A 149 2.33 -4.17 -7.25
CA ILE A 149 0.94 -4.60 -7.15
C ILE A 149 0.06 -3.35 -7.15
N ILE A 150 -0.80 -3.21 -8.14
CA ILE A 150 -1.77 -2.13 -8.25
C ILE A 150 -3.18 -2.74 -8.12
N PRO A 151 -3.76 -2.75 -6.92
CA PRO A 151 -5.11 -3.25 -6.73
C PRO A 151 -6.14 -2.31 -7.36
N GLY A 152 -7.10 -2.88 -8.06
CA GLY A 152 -8.31 -2.20 -8.48
C GLY A 152 -9.36 -2.15 -7.38
N SER A 153 -10.44 -1.42 -7.64
CA SER A 153 -11.64 -1.41 -6.81
C SER A 153 -12.46 -2.70 -7.00
N MET A 154 -13.52 -2.85 -6.22
CA MET A 154 -14.47 -3.95 -6.41
C MET A 154 -15.02 -3.95 -7.85
N GLY A 155 -14.90 -5.06 -8.54
CA GLY A 155 -15.33 -5.20 -9.93
C GLY A 155 -14.37 -4.67 -11.00
N ALA A 156 -13.31 -3.96 -10.62
CA ALA A 156 -12.21 -3.60 -11.51
C ALA A 156 -11.08 -4.63 -11.44
N GLY A 157 -10.27 -4.70 -12.49
CA GLY A 157 -9.07 -5.54 -12.50
C GLY A 157 -8.01 -5.06 -11.51
N SER A 158 -7.05 -5.92 -11.21
CA SER A 158 -5.82 -5.57 -10.49
C SER A 158 -4.63 -5.94 -11.35
N TYR A 159 -3.54 -5.19 -11.22
CA TYR A 159 -2.37 -5.38 -12.06
C TYR A 159 -1.16 -5.79 -11.23
N VAL A 160 -0.35 -6.66 -11.81
CA VAL A 160 1.02 -6.94 -11.36
C VAL A 160 1.95 -6.46 -12.45
N LEU A 161 2.74 -5.45 -12.12
CA LEU A 161 3.70 -4.81 -13.02
C LEU A 161 5.12 -5.06 -12.51
N SER A 162 6.11 -4.59 -13.24
CA SER A 162 7.50 -4.56 -12.80
C SER A 162 8.04 -3.14 -12.79
N GLY A 163 9.01 -2.86 -11.92
CA GLY A 163 9.70 -1.57 -11.88
C GLY A 163 10.33 -1.22 -13.22
N GLY A 164 9.98 -0.04 -13.74
CA GLY A 164 10.42 0.44 -15.05
C GLY A 164 11.85 0.95 -15.05
N GLU A 165 12.47 0.97 -16.22
CA GLU A 165 13.87 1.37 -16.44
C GLU A 165 14.19 2.78 -15.91
N HIS A 166 13.26 3.73 -16.07
CA HIS A 166 13.43 5.12 -15.67
C HIS A 166 12.97 5.44 -14.26
N SER A 167 12.44 4.46 -13.52
CA SER A 167 11.84 4.70 -12.20
C SER A 167 12.80 5.35 -11.20
N LEU A 168 14.09 4.99 -11.21
CA LEU A 168 15.08 5.59 -10.32
C LEU A 168 15.31 7.07 -10.60
N SER A 169 15.45 7.46 -11.86
CA SER A 169 15.75 8.83 -12.27
C SER A 169 14.55 9.77 -12.19
N GLU A 170 13.34 9.25 -12.42
CA GLU A 170 12.13 10.07 -12.51
C GLU A 170 11.36 10.12 -11.19
N THR A 171 11.35 9.03 -10.39
CA THR A 171 10.49 8.90 -9.23
C THR A 171 11.18 8.33 -7.99
N PHE A 172 12.51 8.34 -7.92
CA PHE A 172 13.25 7.67 -6.84
C PHE A 172 12.83 6.21 -6.66
N GLY A 173 12.64 5.49 -7.77
CA GLY A 173 12.21 4.10 -7.76
C GLY A 173 10.83 3.89 -7.13
N SER A 174 9.87 4.77 -7.41
CA SER A 174 8.51 4.72 -6.85
C SER A 174 7.46 4.69 -7.95
N THR A 175 6.30 4.10 -7.63
CA THR A 175 5.11 4.11 -8.49
C THR A 175 3.83 4.19 -7.66
N ALA A 176 2.71 4.50 -8.31
CA ALA A 176 1.38 4.45 -7.68
C ALA A 176 1.10 3.07 -7.08
N HIS A 177 0.25 3.01 -6.05
CA HIS A 177 -0.17 1.75 -5.42
C HIS A 177 -1.63 1.38 -5.72
N GLY A 178 -2.35 2.18 -6.51
CA GLY A 178 -3.75 2.00 -6.85
C GLY A 178 -4.23 3.11 -7.77
N ALA A 179 -5.48 3.02 -8.25
CA ALA A 179 -6.05 3.97 -9.20
C ALA A 179 -6.23 5.40 -8.64
N GLY A 180 -6.28 5.53 -7.32
CA GLY A 180 -6.65 6.80 -6.67
C GLY A 180 -8.15 7.05 -6.63
N ARG A 181 -8.59 7.86 -5.67
CA ARG A 181 -10.01 8.15 -5.45
C ARG A 181 -10.43 9.41 -6.19
N LEU A 182 -11.65 9.41 -6.71
CA LEU A 182 -12.31 10.60 -7.28
C LEU A 182 -13.02 11.43 -6.20
N MET A 183 -13.40 10.80 -5.08
CA MET A 183 -14.14 11.44 -4.00
C MET A 183 -13.72 10.93 -2.62
N SER A 184 -14.07 11.68 -1.57
CA SER A 184 -13.83 11.29 -0.19
C SER A 184 -14.72 10.12 0.25
N ARG A 185 -14.33 9.44 1.35
CA ARG A 185 -15.17 8.38 1.94
C ARG A 185 -16.54 8.89 2.40
N THR A 186 -16.60 10.10 2.93
CA THR A 186 -17.85 10.72 3.35
C THR A 186 -18.78 10.93 2.15
N GLN A 187 -18.28 11.56 1.12
CA GLN A 187 -19.05 11.78 -0.12
C GLN A 187 -19.51 10.47 -0.75
N ALA A 188 -18.67 9.43 -0.76
CA ALA A 188 -19.05 8.12 -1.28
C ALA A 188 -20.25 7.50 -0.53
N LYS A 189 -20.33 7.67 0.79
CA LYS A 189 -21.49 7.21 1.59
C LYS A 189 -22.78 7.97 1.29
N ASP A 190 -22.65 9.22 0.89
CA ASP A 190 -23.80 10.06 0.54
C ASP A 190 -24.29 9.75 -0.89
N GLU A 191 -23.40 9.33 -1.80
CA GLU A 191 -23.70 9.05 -3.20
C GLU A 191 -24.08 7.60 -3.48
N PHE A 192 -23.53 6.64 -2.73
CA PHE A 192 -23.73 5.21 -2.98
C PHE A 192 -24.45 4.52 -1.83
N TRP A 193 -25.41 3.65 -2.18
CA TRP A 193 -26.03 2.72 -1.23
C TRP A 193 -25.34 1.36 -1.33
N GLY A 194 -24.75 0.90 -0.23
CA GLY A 194 -23.93 -0.34 -0.22
C GLY A 194 -24.69 -1.59 -0.63
N GLY A 195 -26.01 -1.65 -0.41
CA GLY A 195 -26.86 -2.75 -0.89
C GLY A 195 -26.95 -2.80 -2.40
N ASP A 196 -27.22 -1.66 -3.04
CA ASP A 196 -27.32 -1.56 -4.50
C ASP A 196 -25.97 -1.89 -5.16
N VAL A 197 -24.87 -1.37 -4.62
CA VAL A 197 -23.50 -1.69 -5.09
C VAL A 197 -23.22 -3.18 -5.01
N GLN A 198 -23.62 -3.85 -3.91
CA GLN A 198 -23.43 -5.27 -3.73
C GLN A 198 -24.26 -6.11 -4.72
N ASP A 199 -25.50 -5.71 -4.96
CA ASP A 199 -26.41 -6.38 -5.88
C ASP A 199 -25.93 -6.21 -7.33
N ASP A 200 -25.53 -5.02 -7.74
CA ASP A 200 -24.99 -4.73 -9.06
C ASP A 200 -23.72 -5.56 -9.35
N LEU A 201 -22.78 -5.58 -8.42
CA LEU A 201 -21.54 -6.36 -8.54
C LEU A 201 -21.84 -7.86 -8.68
N ARG A 202 -22.78 -8.38 -7.87
CA ARG A 202 -23.17 -9.79 -7.94
C ARG A 202 -23.85 -10.14 -9.27
N ASP A 203 -24.83 -9.32 -9.68
CA ASP A 203 -25.73 -9.67 -10.78
C ASP A 203 -25.08 -9.41 -12.14
N GLN A 204 -24.34 -8.31 -12.28
CA GLN A 204 -23.71 -7.92 -13.55
C GLN A 204 -22.31 -8.51 -13.73
N GLN A 205 -21.52 -8.63 -12.65
CA GLN A 205 -20.10 -8.99 -12.76
C GLN A 205 -19.73 -10.33 -12.09
N LYS A 206 -20.67 -10.95 -11.37
CA LYS A 206 -20.43 -12.17 -10.56
C LYS A 206 -19.40 -11.96 -9.45
N VAL A 207 -19.27 -10.74 -8.97
CA VAL A 207 -18.40 -10.37 -7.85
C VAL A 207 -19.18 -10.43 -6.54
N TYR A 208 -18.70 -11.25 -5.61
CA TYR A 208 -19.33 -11.42 -4.30
C TYR A 208 -18.58 -10.60 -3.26
N VAL A 209 -19.24 -9.60 -2.69
CA VAL A 209 -18.68 -8.70 -1.69
C VAL A 209 -19.20 -9.06 -0.31
N LYS A 210 -18.31 -9.10 0.68
CA LYS A 210 -18.64 -9.24 2.09
C LYS A 210 -17.92 -8.18 2.90
N ALA A 211 -18.66 -7.38 3.62
CA ALA A 211 -18.12 -6.32 4.48
C ALA A 211 -18.81 -6.31 5.86
N SER A 212 -18.26 -5.56 6.80
CA SER A 212 -18.82 -5.39 8.13
C SER A 212 -20.12 -4.58 8.14
N SER A 213 -20.32 -3.72 7.13
CA SER A 213 -21.55 -2.91 6.98
C SER A 213 -21.72 -2.45 5.52
N GLY A 214 -22.96 -2.06 5.16
CA GLY A 214 -23.23 -1.44 3.86
C GLY A 214 -22.48 -0.13 3.67
N ALA A 215 -22.26 0.65 4.72
CA ALA A 215 -21.46 1.87 4.67
C ALA A 215 -20.01 1.62 4.21
N THR A 216 -19.42 0.50 4.63
CA THR A 216 -18.08 0.09 4.17
C THR A 216 -18.07 -0.27 2.70
N ILE A 217 -19.14 -0.88 2.17
CA ILE A 217 -19.27 -1.17 0.74
C ILE A 217 -19.41 0.12 -0.06
N ALA A 218 -20.24 1.06 0.41
CA ALA A 218 -20.43 2.36 -0.23
C ALA A 218 -19.12 3.17 -0.32
N GLU A 219 -18.31 3.17 0.75
CA GLU A 219 -16.99 3.82 0.76
C GLU A 219 -16.04 3.33 -0.34
N GLU A 220 -16.19 2.07 -0.72
CA GLU A 220 -15.29 1.37 -1.66
C GLU A 220 -15.98 1.02 -2.99
N ALA A 221 -17.13 1.67 -3.28
CA ALA A 221 -17.86 1.44 -4.52
C ALA A 221 -16.98 1.72 -5.76
N PRO A 222 -17.14 0.98 -6.87
CA PRO A 222 -16.32 1.15 -8.09
C PRO A 222 -16.26 2.59 -8.59
N GLY A 223 -17.39 3.31 -8.60
CA GLY A 223 -17.50 4.70 -9.04
C GLY A 223 -16.74 5.73 -8.19
N VAL A 224 -16.17 5.31 -7.05
CA VAL A 224 -15.35 6.15 -6.17
C VAL A 224 -13.92 6.31 -6.68
N TYR A 225 -13.47 5.43 -7.56
CA TYR A 225 -12.09 5.35 -8.03
C TYR A 225 -11.95 5.77 -9.49
N LYS A 226 -10.76 6.25 -9.83
CA LYS A 226 -10.37 6.44 -11.23
C LYS A 226 -10.33 5.09 -11.95
N ASP A 227 -10.45 5.13 -13.27
CA ASP A 227 -10.26 3.95 -14.09
C ASP A 227 -8.82 3.45 -13.92
N ILE A 228 -8.68 2.19 -13.53
CA ILE A 228 -7.36 1.60 -13.29
C ILE A 228 -6.60 1.39 -14.60
N ASP A 229 -7.29 1.16 -15.70
CA ASP A 229 -6.67 0.95 -17.01
C ASP A 229 -6.04 2.25 -17.56
N GLU A 230 -6.47 3.43 -17.05
CA GLU A 230 -5.84 4.71 -17.35
C GLU A 230 -4.62 5.01 -16.46
N VAL A 231 -4.42 4.25 -15.39
CA VAL A 231 -3.34 4.48 -14.41
C VAL A 231 -2.12 3.60 -14.68
N VAL A 232 -2.31 2.45 -15.33
CA VAL A 232 -1.27 1.45 -15.67
C VAL A 232 -0.87 1.51 -17.17
#